data_3e4a9c242ce5913f1ed1e3bd82a674c5
#
_entry.id   3e4a9c242ce5913f1ed1e3bd82a674c5
#
_cell.length_a   1.000
_cell.length_b   1.000
_cell.length_c   1.000
_cell.angle_alpha   90.00
_cell.angle_beta   90.00
_cell.angle_gamma   90.00
#
_symmetry.space_group_name_H-M   'P 1'
#
loop_
_entity.id
_entity.type
_entity.pdbx_description
1 polymer ?
#
loop_
_entity_poly.entity_id
_entity_poly.type
_entity_poly.pdbx_seq_one_letter_code
_entity_poly.pdbx_strand_id
1 'polypeptide(L)'
;WHGNSIETTEWFWFKEESNMNLTPREQDKLLLFTAALVAERRRARGVKLNYPESVALISAHILEGARDGKTVSELMNEGRHVLTRDDVMEGIPEMVTEVQVEATFPDGTKLVTVHNPII
;
A
#
# COMPACT_ATOMS: atom_id res chain seq x y z
N TRP A 1 22.89 -21.80 -2.25
CA TRP A 1 22.48 -21.34 -3.50
C TRP A 1 23.54 -20.61 -4.18
N HIS A 2 24.30 -21.09 -4.85
CA HIS A 2 25.24 -20.33 -5.37
C HIS A 2 24.91 -20.03 -6.67
N GLY A 3 24.04 -19.52 -6.80
CA GLY A 3 23.85 -18.93 -7.92
C GLY A 3 23.76 -19.76 -9.00
N ASN A 4 23.06 -20.63 -8.88
CA ASN A 4 22.77 -21.36 -9.96
C ASN A 4 22.47 -20.42 -11.09
N SER A 5 23.21 -20.43 -12.12
CA SER A 5 23.08 -19.50 -13.23
C SER A 5 21.74 -19.61 -13.94
N ILE A 6 21.12 -20.77 -13.92
CA ILE A 6 19.80 -20.95 -14.52
C ILE A 6 18.75 -20.14 -13.76
N GLU A 7 18.76 -20.22 -12.46
CA GLU A 7 17.83 -19.43 -11.65
C GLU A 7 18.04 -17.95 -11.83
N THR A 8 19.29 -17.53 -11.83
CA THR A 8 19.62 -16.12 -12.05
C THR A 8 19.13 -15.64 -13.40
N THR A 9 19.29 -16.45 -14.43
CA THR A 9 18.85 -16.10 -15.78
C THR A 9 17.33 -16.01 -15.85
N GLU A 10 16.62 -16.93 -15.25
CA GLU A 10 15.16 -16.90 -15.23
C GLU A 10 14.64 -15.66 -14.53
N TRP A 11 15.23 -15.33 -13.37
CA TRP A 11 14.83 -14.16 -12.62
C TRP A 11 15.07 -12.88 -13.41
N PHE A 12 16.22 -12.80 -14.06
CA PHE A 12 16.57 -11.64 -14.87
C PHE A 12 15.60 -11.46 -16.03
N TRP A 13 15.25 -12.54 -16.70
CA TRP A 13 14.32 -12.50 -17.80
C TRP A 13 12.93 -12.02 -17.37
N PHE A 14 12.46 -12.51 -16.25
CA PHE A 14 11.17 -12.10 -15.71
C PHE A 14 11.17 -10.60 -15.38
N LYS A 15 12.23 -10.13 -14.76
CA LYS A 15 12.34 -8.73 -14.40
C LYS A 15 12.40 -7.83 -15.64
N GLU A 16 13.14 -8.26 -16.63
CA GLU A 16 13.24 -7.50 -17.86
C GLU A 16 11.90 -7.43 -18.59
N GLU A 17 11.19 -8.54 -18.66
CA GLU A 17 9.88 -8.57 -19.27
C GLU A 17 8.90 -7.67 -18.51
N SER A 18 8.93 -7.71 -17.19
CA SER A 18 8.08 -6.84 -16.39
C SER A 18 8.38 -5.38 -16.67
N ASN A 19 9.67 -5.02 -16.78
CA ASN A 19 10.06 -3.65 -17.06
C ASN A 19 9.62 -3.16 -18.43
N MET A 20 9.39 -4.05 -19.39
CA MET A 20 8.91 -3.67 -20.70
C MET A 20 7.46 -3.21 -20.67
N ASN A 21 6.70 -3.62 -19.65
CA ASN A 21 5.27 -3.37 -19.58
C ASN A 21 4.82 -2.42 -18.48
N LEU A 22 5.70 -2.14 -17.52
CA LEU A 22 5.34 -1.32 -16.38
C LEU A 22 6.37 -0.22 -16.13
N THR A 23 5.89 0.98 -15.83
CA THR A 23 6.77 2.07 -15.40
C THR A 23 7.22 1.82 -13.96
N PRO A 24 8.33 2.44 -13.52
CA PRO A 24 8.75 2.33 -12.11
C PRO A 24 7.65 2.71 -11.13
N ARG A 25 6.86 3.73 -11.46
CA ARG A 25 5.75 4.16 -10.59
C ARG A 25 4.67 3.09 -10.50
N GLU A 26 4.37 2.43 -11.61
CA GLU A 26 3.41 1.33 -11.62
C GLU A 26 3.93 0.13 -10.84
N GLN A 27 5.23 -0.15 -10.93
CA GLN A 27 5.85 -1.21 -10.16
C GLN A 27 5.75 -0.94 -8.65
N ASP A 28 6.01 0.30 -8.24
CA ASP A 28 5.90 0.69 -6.84
C ASP A 28 4.48 0.51 -6.31
N LYS A 29 3.48 0.89 -7.11
CA LYS A 29 2.08 0.69 -6.73
C LYS A 29 1.74 -0.80 -6.62
N LEU A 30 2.25 -1.61 -7.55
CA LEU A 30 2.01 -3.04 -7.51
C LEU A 30 2.61 -3.67 -6.24
N LEU A 31 3.81 -3.25 -5.86
CA LEU A 31 4.45 -3.72 -4.63
C LEU A 31 3.63 -3.29 -3.40
N LEU A 32 3.11 -2.08 -3.43
CA LEU A 32 2.27 -1.58 -2.35
C LEU A 32 1.01 -2.45 -2.20
N PHE A 33 0.34 -2.76 -3.30
CA PHE A 33 -0.84 -3.62 -3.27
C PHE A 33 -0.51 -5.03 -2.78
N THR A 34 0.63 -5.56 -3.17
CA THR A 34 1.08 -6.87 -2.68
C THR A 34 1.26 -6.83 -1.17
N ALA A 35 1.92 -5.79 -0.67
CA ALA A 35 2.11 -5.62 0.77
C ALA A 35 0.77 -5.48 1.50
N ALA A 36 -0.17 -4.76 0.91
CA ALA A 36 -1.50 -4.58 1.48
C ALA A 36 -2.28 -5.89 1.55
N LEU A 37 -2.17 -6.73 0.53
CA LEU A 37 -2.82 -8.04 0.53
C LEU A 37 -2.28 -8.94 1.64
N VAL A 38 -0.96 -8.92 1.85
CA VAL A 38 -0.33 -9.68 2.93
C VAL A 38 -0.81 -9.15 4.28
N ALA A 39 -0.84 -7.82 4.44
CA ALA A 39 -1.31 -7.18 5.67
C ALA A 39 -2.77 -7.56 5.97
N GLU A 40 -3.61 -7.56 4.95
CA GLU A 40 -5.02 -7.93 5.11
C GLU A 40 -5.18 -9.37 5.59
N ARG A 41 -4.39 -10.28 5.04
CA ARG A 41 -4.42 -11.68 5.46
C ARG A 41 -3.96 -11.85 6.90
N ARG A 42 -2.95 -11.08 7.30
CA ARG A 42 -2.46 -11.11 8.68
C ARG A 42 -3.52 -10.56 9.63
N ARG A 43 -4.13 -9.44 9.26
CA ARG A 43 -5.21 -8.84 10.07
C ARG A 43 -6.36 -9.83 10.25
N ALA A 44 -6.74 -10.52 9.19
CA ALA A 44 -7.84 -11.49 9.23
C ALA A 44 -7.57 -12.65 10.19
N ARG A 45 -6.29 -12.98 10.42
CA ARG A 45 -5.90 -14.01 11.37
C ARG A 45 -5.74 -13.49 12.80
N GLY A 46 -6.00 -12.21 13.03
CA GLY A 46 -5.81 -11.60 14.33
C GLY A 46 -4.37 -11.20 14.64
N VAL A 47 -3.50 -11.18 13.63
CA VAL A 47 -2.12 -10.75 13.80
C VAL A 47 -2.07 -9.23 13.82
N LYS A 48 -1.41 -8.66 14.81
CA LYS A 48 -1.29 -7.20 14.91
C LYS A 48 -0.31 -6.70 13.85
N LEU A 49 -0.72 -5.65 13.13
CA LEU A 49 0.07 -5.12 12.03
C LEU A 49 1.20 -4.23 12.51
N ASN A 50 2.32 -4.28 11.80
CA ASN A 50 3.47 -3.41 12.06
C ASN A 50 3.36 -2.11 11.25
N TYR A 51 4.38 -1.26 11.30
CA TYR A 51 4.37 0.04 10.62
C TYR A 51 4.18 -0.07 9.10
N PRO A 52 5.05 -0.80 8.36
CA PRO A 52 4.87 -0.86 6.91
C PRO A 52 3.58 -1.54 6.48
N GLU A 53 3.11 -2.53 7.22
CA GLU A 53 1.83 -3.18 6.93
C GLU A 53 0.66 -2.21 7.07
N SER A 54 0.70 -1.41 8.13
CA SER A 54 -0.35 -0.42 8.39
C SER A 54 -0.38 0.65 7.31
N VAL A 55 0.78 1.19 6.94
CA VAL A 55 0.87 2.21 5.89
C VAL A 55 0.41 1.64 4.55
N ALA A 56 0.82 0.42 4.22
CA ALA A 56 0.44 -0.20 2.96
C ALA A 56 -1.08 -0.39 2.85
N LEU A 57 -1.71 -0.83 3.93
CA LEU A 57 -3.14 -1.08 3.92
C LEU A 57 -3.95 0.20 3.76
N ILE A 58 -3.57 1.24 4.49
CA ILE A 58 -4.24 2.55 4.37
C ILE A 58 -4.04 3.12 2.97
N SER A 59 -2.81 3.06 2.45
CA SER A 59 -2.49 3.57 1.11
C SER A 59 -3.26 2.86 0.02
N ALA A 60 -3.37 1.53 0.10
CA ALA A 60 -4.12 0.76 -0.87
C ALA A 60 -5.61 1.14 -0.86
N HIS A 61 -6.17 1.38 0.31
CA HIS A 61 -7.56 1.82 0.41
C HIS A 61 -7.77 3.15 -0.31
N ILE A 62 -6.85 4.08 -0.15
CA ILE A 62 -6.92 5.39 -0.81
C ILE A 62 -6.83 5.23 -2.32
N LEU A 63 -5.87 4.43 -2.80
CA LEU A 63 -5.69 4.21 -4.24
C LEU A 63 -6.94 3.58 -4.87
N GLU A 64 -7.52 2.60 -4.22
CA GLU A 64 -8.72 1.94 -4.73
C GLU A 64 -9.94 2.86 -4.66
N GLY A 65 -10.04 3.66 -3.61
CA GLY A 65 -11.11 4.64 -3.47
C GLY A 65 -11.08 5.68 -4.60
N ALA A 66 -9.89 6.13 -4.97
CA ALA A 66 -9.73 7.07 -6.10
C ALA A 66 -10.18 6.39 -7.40
N ARG A 67 -9.84 5.14 -7.58
CA ARG A 67 -10.26 4.36 -8.74
C ARG A 67 -11.78 4.21 -8.79
N ASP A 68 -12.42 4.10 -7.64
CA ASP A 68 -13.87 3.96 -7.51
C ASP A 68 -14.60 5.29 -7.72
N GLY A 69 -13.89 6.38 -7.88
CA GLY A 69 -14.49 7.69 -8.13
C GLY A 69 -14.75 8.51 -6.89
N LYS A 70 -14.20 8.15 -5.75
CA LYS A 70 -14.35 8.95 -4.52
C LYS A 70 -13.53 10.22 -4.60
N THR A 71 -13.93 11.22 -3.84
CA THR A 71 -13.22 12.51 -3.81
C THR A 71 -12.07 12.47 -2.81
N VAL A 72 -11.15 13.44 -2.92
CA VAL A 72 -10.05 13.58 -1.97
C VAL A 72 -10.60 13.71 -0.55
N SER A 73 -11.62 14.55 -0.36
CA SER A 73 -12.24 14.77 0.94
C SER A 73 -12.77 13.47 1.56
N GLU A 74 -13.48 12.69 0.74
CA GLU A 74 -14.02 11.41 1.21
C GLU A 74 -12.89 10.47 1.64
N LEU A 75 -11.82 10.40 0.86
CA LEU A 75 -10.72 9.50 1.15
C LEU A 75 -9.90 9.95 2.36
N MET A 76 -9.77 11.26 2.57
CA MET A 76 -9.11 11.77 3.77
C MET A 76 -9.87 11.35 5.03
N ASN A 77 -11.18 11.34 4.96
CA ASN A 77 -12.01 10.89 6.08
C ASN A 77 -11.98 9.36 6.22
N GLU A 78 -12.19 8.64 5.14
CA GLU A 78 -12.22 7.17 5.18
C GLU A 78 -10.88 6.57 5.59
N GLY A 79 -9.78 7.22 5.23
CA GLY A 79 -8.45 6.76 5.61
C GLY A 79 -8.24 6.65 7.11
N ARG A 80 -9.04 7.37 7.88
CA ARG A 80 -8.97 7.34 9.35
C ARG A 80 -9.80 6.21 9.96
N HIS A 81 -10.47 5.44 9.12
CA HIS A 81 -11.33 4.35 9.57
C HIS A 81 -10.92 2.99 8.98
N VAL A 82 -9.78 2.93 8.31
CA VAL A 82 -9.29 1.68 7.74
C VAL A 82 -8.78 0.75 8.83
N LEU A 83 -8.02 1.30 9.77
CA LEU A 83 -7.44 0.53 10.87
C LEU A 83 -7.82 1.14 12.21
N THR A 84 -8.06 0.28 13.19
CA THR A 84 -8.27 0.70 14.57
C THR A 84 -7.00 0.41 15.38
N ARG A 85 -6.95 0.91 16.60
CA ARG A 85 -5.83 0.62 17.49
C ARG A 85 -5.67 -0.85 17.80
N ASP A 86 -6.77 -1.59 17.76
CA ASP A 86 -6.74 -3.04 18.01
C ASP A 86 -6.15 -3.84 16.87
N ASP A 87 -6.09 -3.26 15.67
CA ASP A 87 -5.57 -3.94 14.48
C ASP A 87 -4.05 -3.89 14.39
N VAL A 88 -3.40 -3.05 15.18
CA VAL A 88 -1.98 -2.77 15.03
C VAL A 88 -1.21 -3.01 16.32
N MET A 89 0.11 -3.12 16.20
CA MET A 89 0.98 -3.31 17.35
C MET A 89 1.00 -2.04 18.21
N GLU A 90 1.36 -2.22 19.49
CA GLU A 90 1.46 -1.10 20.40
C GLU A 90 2.47 -0.08 19.88
N GLY A 91 2.14 1.19 19.97
CA GLY A 91 3.00 2.28 19.50
C GLY A 91 2.82 2.66 18.04
N ILE A 92 2.20 1.81 17.25
CA ILE A 92 1.99 2.09 15.82
C ILE A 92 1.08 3.31 15.60
N PRO A 93 -0.04 3.46 16.32
CA PRO A 93 -0.88 4.65 16.10
C PRO A 93 -0.12 5.96 16.29
N GLU A 94 0.81 6.01 17.23
CA GLU A 94 1.62 7.21 17.49
C GLU A 94 2.74 7.38 16.47
N MET A 95 3.21 6.30 15.85
CA MET A 95 4.25 6.35 14.83
C MET A 95 3.71 6.78 13.47
N VAL A 96 2.47 6.43 13.16
CA VAL A 96 1.85 6.79 11.87
C VAL A 96 1.13 8.11 12.04
N THR A 97 1.87 9.21 11.95
CA THR A 97 1.30 10.55 12.12
C THR A 97 0.52 11.00 10.89
N GLU A 98 0.93 10.55 9.73
CA GLU A 98 0.19 10.82 8.50
C GLU A 98 0.57 9.81 7.42
N VAL A 99 -0.31 9.64 6.46
CA VAL A 99 -0.06 8.82 5.28
C VAL A 99 -0.32 9.70 4.06
N GLN A 100 0.64 9.80 3.16
CA GLN A 100 0.51 10.57 1.94
C GLN A 100 0.57 9.62 0.75
N VAL A 101 -0.41 9.73 -0.13
CA VAL A 101 -0.49 8.86 -1.31
C VAL A 101 -0.85 9.70 -2.53
N GLU A 102 -0.07 9.52 -3.60
CA GLU A 102 -0.40 10.12 -4.87
C GLU A 102 -1.34 9.16 -5.59
N ALA A 103 -2.56 9.60 -5.81
CA ALA A 103 -3.59 8.78 -6.43
C ALA A 103 -4.14 9.44 -7.68
N THR A 104 -4.59 8.63 -8.63
CA THR A 104 -5.14 9.12 -9.88
C THR A 104 -6.66 9.14 -9.80
N PHE A 105 -7.20 10.34 -9.91
CA PHE A 105 -8.64 10.61 -9.92
C PHE A 105 -9.11 10.83 -11.36
N PRO A 106 -10.43 10.86 -11.61
CA PRO A 106 -10.92 11.12 -12.96
C PRO A 106 -10.43 12.43 -13.56
N ASP A 107 -10.17 13.43 -12.71
CA ASP A 107 -9.71 14.75 -13.17
C ASP A 107 -8.20 14.96 -12.98
N GLY A 108 -7.45 13.92 -12.74
CA GLY A 108 -6.00 13.99 -12.67
C GLY A 108 -5.38 13.38 -11.42
N THR A 109 -4.07 13.46 -11.34
CA THR A 109 -3.31 12.93 -10.20
C THR A 109 -3.27 13.96 -9.08
N LYS A 110 -3.58 13.52 -7.87
CA LYS A 110 -3.60 14.39 -6.68
C LYS A 110 -2.95 13.68 -5.50
N LEU A 111 -2.40 14.48 -4.59
CA LEU A 111 -1.84 13.96 -3.35
C LEU A 111 -2.94 13.93 -2.29
N VAL A 112 -3.14 12.76 -1.69
CA VAL A 112 -4.08 12.61 -0.59
C VAL A 112 -3.28 12.45 0.69
N THR A 113 -3.52 13.30 1.68
CA THR A 113 -2.86 13.22 2.98
C THR A 113 -3.89 12.90 4.04
N VAL A 114 -3.67 11.81 4.75
CA VAL A 114 -4.52 11.41 5.87
C VAL A 114 -3.74 11.65 7.15
N HIS A 115 -4.26 12.55 8.00
CA HIS A 115 -3.61 12.89 9.26
C HIS A 115 -4.13 11.99 10.38
N ASN A 116 -3.20 11.49 11.21
CA ASN A 116 -3.52 10.64 12.34
C ASN A 116 -4.50 9.52 11.95
N PRO A 117 -4.10 8.65 11.02
CA PRO A 117 -5.04 7.70 10.43
C PRO A 117 -5.51 6.58 11.37
N ILE A 118 -4.81 6.34 12.47
CA ILE A 118 -5.19 5.28 13.42
C ILE A 118 -5.58 5.93 14.74
N ILE A 119 -6.86 5.97 15.00
CA ILE A 119 -7.41 6.63 16.18
C ILE A 119 -8.06 5.66 17.14
#